data_5e3cda3418c28aa25f79e37017434233
#
_entry.id   5e3cda3418c28aa25f79e37017434233
#
_cell.length_a   1.000
_cell.length_b   1.000
_cell.length_c   1.000
_cell.angle_alpha   90.00
_cell.angle_beta   90.00
_cell.angle_gamma   90.00
#
_symmetry.space_group_name_H-M   'P 1'
#
loop_
_entity.id
_entity.type
_entity.pdbx_description
1 polymer ?
#
loop_
_entity_poly.entity_id
_entity_poly.type
_entity_poly.pdbx_seq_one_letter_code
_entity_poly.pdbx_strand_id
1 'polypeptide(L)'
;AKLDGSKPISGGLPHCFPQFGPGEIQQHGFGRNLDWKLVGGDASSCVMELTDNEVTRAMWPHSFRVEYKVSLEKDQLATTMTVKNTGKDDFTFTTALHSYYDVDSVDTCKITGDFKGASKLDKTQDPPAETKGEDDTVTISKFTEEIYNSVLPGKVTLTDPTKGDLAIVSGGGWKDVVIWNPYGDKNMGADKFVCVESAVLEAVPVKPDGTWEATMNLVPKAK
;
A
#
# COMPACT_ATOMS: atom_id res chain seq x y z
N ALA A 1 9.63 -1.49 -13.91
CA ALA A 1 9.50 -0.05 -13.64
C ALA A 1 10.40 0.75 -14.60
N LYS A 2 9.94 1.94 -15.02
CA LYS A 2 10.78 2.91 -15.71
C LYS A 2 11.46 3.79 -14.65
N LEU A 3 12.78 3.90 -14.72
CA LEU A 3 13.58 4.70 -13.77
C LEU A 3 14.15 5.95 -14.43
N ASP A 4 13.39 6.54 -15.39
CA ASP A 4 13.78 7.71 -16.19
C ASP A 4 13.12 9.02 -15.70
N GLY A 5 12.39 8.97 -14.60
CA GLY A 5 11.68 10.13 -14.05
C GLY A 5 10.40 10.54 -14.80
N SER A 6 10.05 9.85 -15.89
CA SER A 6 8.85 10.18 -16.69
C SER A 6 7.52 9.81 -16.01
N LYS A 7 7.57 8.88 -15.08
CA LYS A 7 6.41 8.38 -14.30
C LYS A 7 6.87 7.96 -12.91
N PRO A 8 5.95 7.92 -11.92
CA PRO A 8 6.25 7.28 -10.64
C PRO A 8 6.74 5.85 -10.83
N ILE A 9 7.63 5.42 -9.94
CA ILE A 9 8.15 4.05 -9.96
C ILE A 9 7.00 3.09 -9.65
N SER A 10 6.68 2.19 -10.60
CA SER A 10 5.78 1.07 -10.38
C SER A 10 6.61 -0.13 -9.94
N GLY A 11 6.75 -0.34 -8.64
CA GLY A 11 7.59 -1.38 -8.04
C GLY A 11 7.97 -1.05 -6.60
N GLY A 12 8.34 -2.03 -5.79
CA GLY A 12 8.59 -1.86 -4.38
C GLY A 12 7.34 -1.52 -3.59
N LEU A 13 7.41 -0.51 -2.71
CA LEU A 13 6.34 -0.08 -1.82
C LEU A 13 5.99 1.41 -2.06
N PRO A 14 5.39 1.80 -3.21
CA PRO A 14 5.01 3.20 -3.45
C PRO A 14 3.95 3.69 -2.46
N HIS A 15 4.13 4.92 -1.96
CA HIS A 15 3.22 5.52 -0.99
C HIS A 15 2.11 6.29 -1.71
N CYS A 16 0.88 5.85 -1.58
CA CYS A 16 -0.31 6.61 -1.97
C CYS A 16 -0.65 7.56 -0.82
N PHE A 17 -0.30 8.84 -0.92
CA PHE A 17 -0.55 9.84 0.11
C PHE A 17 -0.67 11.24 -0.52
N PRO A 18 -1.57 12.10 -0.05
CA PRO A 18 -2.60 11.93 1.00
C PRO A 18 -3.92 11.34 0.50
N GLN A 19 -3.95 10.79 -0.70
CA GLN A 19 -5.12 10.24 -1.36
C GLN A 19 -4.79 8.88 -2.00
N PHE A 20 -5.68 7.90 -1.83
CA PHE A 20 -5.67 6.67 -2.61
C PHE A 20 -6.65 6.77 -3.80
N GLY A 21 -6.27 6.23 -4.95
CA GLY A 21 -7.11 6.25 -6.15
C GLY A 21 -7.27 7.64 -6.77
N PRO A 22 -8.27 7.83 -7.64
CA PRO A 22 -8.65 9.14 -8.16
C PRO A 22 -9.38 9.96 -7.09
N GLY A 23 -9.34 11.29 -7.21
CA GLY A 23 -10.00 12.21 -6.29
C GLY A 23 -9.69 13.66 -6.65
N GLU A 24 -9.63 14.53 -5.64
CA GLU A 24 -9.44 15.98 -5.84
C GLU A 24 -8.07 16.36 -6.38
N ILE A 25 -7.07 15.53 -6.11
CA ILE A 25 -5.71 15.70 -6.63
C ILE A 25 -5.32 14.55 -7.54
N GLN A 26 -4.09 14.54 -8.05
CA GLN A 26 -3.61 13.47 -8.93
C GLN A 26 -3.81 12.08 -8.31
N GLN A 27 -4.05 11.08 -9.15
CA GLN A 27 -4.26 9.69 -8.72
C GLN A 27 -3.14 9.21 -7.79
N HIS A 28 -3.53 8.68 -6.64
CA HIS A 28 -2.67 8.22 -5.55
C HIS A 28 -1.88 9.32 -4.83
N GLY A 29 -2.30 10.58 -4.94
CA GLY A 29 -1.64 11.71 -4.30
C GLY A 29 -0.23 11.98 -4.81
N PHE A 30 0.58 12.61 -4.01
CA PHE A 30 1.92 13.05 -4.38
C PHE A 30 3.05 12.31 -3.65
N GLY A 31 2.77 11.50 -2.64
CA GLY A 31 3.80 10.87 -1.80
C GLY A 31 4.84 10.05 -2.57
N ARG A 32 4.44 9.38 -3.64
CA ARG A 32 5.32 8.59 -4.52
C ARG A 32 6.02 9.40 -5.61
N ASN A 33 5.72 10.69 -5.74
CA ASN A 33 6.22 11.55 -6.82
C ASN A 33 7.26 12.56 -6.33
N LEU A 34 7.42 12.71 -5.04
CA LEU A 34 8.29 13.68 -4.41
C LEU A 34 9.50 13.02 -3.77
N ASP A 35 10.58 13.79 -3.64
CA ASP A 35 11.78 13.36 -2.94
C ASP A 35 11.55 13.32 -1.43
N TRP A 36 11.95 12.23 -0.81
CA TRP A 36 11.95 12.04 0.64
C TRP A 36 13.35 12.27 1.19
N LYS A 37 13.43 12.93 2.33
CA LYS A 37 14.69 13.21 3.01
C LYS A 37 15.04 12.08 3.97
N LEU A 38 16.26 11.56 3.89
CA LEU A 38 16.80 10.67 4.93
C LEU A 38 17.09 11.49 6.18
N VAL A 39 16.41 11.18 7.28
CA VAL A 39 16.51 11.93 8.56
C VAL A 39 17.09 11.12 9.70
N GLY A 40 17.21 9.81 9.55
CA GLY A 40 17.78 8.93 10.57
C GLY A 40 18.03 7.53 10.05
N GLY A 41 18.67 6.71 10.87
CA GLY A 41 18.93 5.31 10.60
C GLY A 41 20.30 4.86 11.09
N ASP A 42 20.56 3.57 10.89
CA ASP A 42 21.81 2.88 11.21
C ASP A 42 22.13 1.85 10.11
N ALA A 43 22.97 0.85 10.39
CA ALA A 43 23.34 -0.18 9.43
C ALA A 43 22.19 -1.08 9.00
N SER A 44 21.09 -1.13 9.76
CA SER A 44 19.93 -2.01 9.53
C SER A 44 18.62 -1.27 9.42
N SER A 45 18.61 0.04 9.55
CA SER A 45 17.38 0.85 9.49
C SER A 45 17.57 2.19 8.79
N CYS A 46 16.48 2.73 8.24
CA CYS A 46 16.43 4.12 7.78
C CYS A 46 15.08 4.75 8.13
N VAL A 47 15.10 6.08 8.29
CA VAL A 47 13.89 6.90 8.45
C VAL A 47 13.90 7.94 7.35
N MET A 48 12.90 7.87 6.50
CA MET A 48 12.65 8.83 5.42
C MET A 48 11.52 9.76 5.83
N GLU A 49 11.63 11.04 5.50
CA GLU A 49 10.66 12.09 5.85
C GLU A 49 10.17 12.82 4.61
N LEU A 50 8.87 13.06 4.54
CA LEU A 50 8.23 13.98 3.61
C LEU A 50 7.47 15.04 4.42
N THR A 51 7.77 16.31 4.19
CA THR A 51 7.07 17.44 4.81
C THR A 51 6.35 18.28 3.75
N ASP A 52 5.36 19.05 4.19
CA ASP A 52 4.71 20.01 3.33
C ASP A 52 5.68 21.08 2.80
N ASN A 53 5.42 21.53 1.59
CA ASN A 53 6.14 22.58 0.89
C ASN A 53 5.17 23.37 0.00
N GLU A 54 5.65 24.34 -0.76
CA GLU A 54 4.80 25.15 -1.63
C GLU A 54 4.04 24.31 -2.66
N VAL A 55 4.67 23.29 -3.22
CA VAL A 55 4.07 22.41 -4.24
C VAL A 55 2.95 21.55 -3.62
N THR A 56 3.21 20.94 -2.47
CA THR A 56 2.20 20.12 -1.81
C THR A 56 1.03 20.94 -1.30
N ARG A 57 1.29 22.14 -0.72
CA ARG A 57 0.25 23.04 -0.25
C ARG A 57 -0.62 23.63 -1.35
N ALA A 58 -0.09 23.76 -2.57
CA ALA A 58 -0.90 24.17 -3.72
C ALA A 58 -1.92 23.09 -4.15
N MET A 59 -1.61 21.81 -3.90
CA MET A 59 -2.51 20.68 -4.22
C MET A 59 -3.40 20.31 -3.04
N TRP A 60 -2.85 20.32 -1.84
CA TRP A 60 -3.48 19.90 -0.59
C TRP A 60 -3.01 20.84 0.55
N PRO A 61 -3.83 21.87 0.93
CA PRO A 61 -3.39 23.04 1.69
C PRO A 61 -3.24 22.77 3.20
N HIS A 62 -2.53 21.70 3.56
CA HIS A 62 -2.29 21.30 4.94
C HIS A 62 -0.79 21.22 5.24
N SER A 63 -0.44 21.53 6.49
CA SER A 63 0.91 21.29 7.00
C SER A 63 0.97 19.93 7.62
N PHE A 64 1.95 19.13 7.20
CA PHE A 64 2.10 17.74 7.61
C PHE A 64 3.55 17.32 7.70
N ARG A 65 3.77 16.22 8.41
CA ARG A 65 5.00 15.45 8.35
C ARG A 65 4.64 13.96 8.23
N VAL A 66 5.17 13.31 7.22
CA VAL A 66 5.13 11.85 7.08
C VAL A 66 6.51 11.31 7.32
N GLU A 67 6.64 10.35 8.23
CA GLU A 67 7.85 9.57 8.42
C GLU A 67 7.60 8.13 7.98
N TYR A 68 8.55 7.57 7.26
CA TYR A 68 8.54 6.16 6.90
C TYR A 68 9.83 5.51 7.36
N LYS A 69 9.70 4.68 8.38
CA LYS A 69 10.80 3.89 8.94
C LYS A 69 10.82 2.52 8.30
N VAL A 70 12.00 2.07 7.87
CA VAL A 70 12.26 0.73 7.40
C VAL A 70 13.38 0.13 8.24
N SER A 71 13.20 -1.10 8.72
CA SER A 71 14.19 -1.82 9.51
C SER A 71 14.34 -3.24 8.99
N LEU A 72 15.58 -3.66 8.77
CA LEU A 72 15.94 -5.05 8.51
C LEU A 72 16.14 -5.74 9.85
N GLU A 73 15.27 -6.65 10.17
CA GLU A 73 15.37 -7.51 11.34
C GLU A 73 15.81 -8.91 10.90
N LYS A 74 16.10 -9.79 11.88
CA LYS A 74 16.65 -11.12 11.58
C LYS A 74 15.84 -11.87 10.51
N ASP A 75 14.51 -11.88 10.64
CA ASP A 75 13.61 -12.72 9.84
C ASP A 75 12.54 -11.90 9.10
N GLN A 76 12.63 -10.57 9.09
CA GLN A 76 11.63 -9.70 8.48
C GLN A 76 12.17 -8.34 8.04
N LEU A 77 11.46 -7.73 7.11
CA LEU A 77 11.51 -6.30 6.85
C LEU A 77 10.36 -5.65 7.61
N ALA A 78 10.65 -4.85 8.63
CA ALA A 78 9.64 -4.12 9.38
C ALA A 78 9.51 -2.69 8.85
N THR A 79 8.28 -2.21 8.67
CA THR A 79 8.01 -0.83 8.26
C THR A 79 7.01 -0.15 9.18
N THR A 80 7.19 1.15 9.40
CA THR A 80 6.24 2.00 10.12
C THR A 80 6.02 3.28 9.33
N MET A 81 4.77 3.61 9.08
CA MET A 81 4.37 4.88 8.49
C MET A 81 3.69 5.73 9.56
N THR A 82 4.17 6.94 9.76
CA THR A 82 3.61 7.90 10.72
C THR A 82 3.20 9.17 9.98
N VAL A 83 1.96 9.60 10.14
CA VAL A 83 1.43 10.86 9.58
C VAL A 83 1.10 11.79 10.71
N LYS A 84 1.78 12.93 10.80
CA LYS A 84 1.54 13.96 11.82
C LYS A 84 0.95 15.21 11.17
N ASN A 85 -0.09 15.76 11.79
CA ASN A 85 -0.59 17.09 11.48
C ASN A 85 0.27 18.13 12.19
N THR A 86 1.00 18.94 11.43
CA THR A 86 1.85 20.02 11.96
C THR A 86 1.20 21.39 11.77
N GLY A 87 -0.02 21.42 11.24
CA GLY A 87 -0.81 22.63 11.04
C GLY A 87 -1.72 23.00 12.22
N LYS A 88 -2.59 23.97 11.99
CA LYS A 88 -3.55 24.48 12.99
C LYS A 88 -4.96 23.98 12.77
N ASP A 89 -5.27 23.46 11.60
CA ASP A 89 -6.58 22.97 11.19
C ASP A 89 -6.58 21.46 11.05
N ASP A 90 -7.72 20.82 11.28
CA ASP A 90 -7.91 19.39 11.04
C ASP A 90 -7.71 19.10 9.55
N PHE A 91 -7.19 17.93 9.22
CA PHE A 91 -7.25 17.40 7.88
C PHE A 91 -7.69 15.93 7.87
N THR A 92 -8.10 15.45 6.71
CA THR A 92 -8.34 14.03 6.47
C THR A 92 -7.47 13.54 5.33
N PHE A 93 -7.11 12.26 5.37
CA PHE A 93 -6.35 11.62 4.29
C PHE A 93 -6.78 10.17 4.12
N THR A 94 -6.46 9.60 2.97
CA THR A 94 -6.46 8.15 2.72
C THR A 94 -5.07 7.74 2.26
N THR A 95 -4.69 6.51 2.50
CA THR A 95 -3.33 6.06 2.14
C THR A 95 -3.28 4.56 1.87
N ALA A 96 -2.29 4.15 1.11
CA ALA A 96 -1.93 2.75 0.91
C ALA A 96 -0.44 2.61 0.61
N LEU A 97 0.11 1.46 0.93
CA LEU A 97 1.37 0.99 0.38
C LEU A 97 1.05 0.15 -0.86
N HIS A 98 1.19 0.74 -2.05
CA HIS A 98 0.90 0.09 -3.34
C HIS A 98 1.99 -0.93 -3.68
N SER A 99 2.05 -1.96 -2.86
CA SER A 99 3.16 -2.93 -2.81
C SER A 99 3.14 -3.87 -4.01
N TYR A 100 4.26 -3.95 -4.73
CA TYR A 100 4.47 -4.88 -5.85
C TYR A 100 5.31 -6.05 -5.39
N TYR A 101 4.77 -7.25 -5.43
CA TYR A 101 5.47 -8.47 -5.07
C TYR A 101 5.78 -9.28 -6.32
N ASP A 102 7.05 -9.61 -6.50
CA ASP A 102 7.54 -10.43 -7.59
C ASP A 102 7.15 -11.90 -7.37
N VAL A 103 6.53 -12.52 -8.36
CA VAL A 103 6.12 -13.92 -8.37
C VAL A 103 6.69 -14.63 -9.60
N ASP A 104 6.86 -15.95 -9.52
CA ASP A 104 7.29 -16.72 -10.67
C ASP A 104 6.22 -16.79 -11.76
N SER A 105 4.96 -16.96 -11.34
CA SER A 105 3.80 -16.80 -12.21
C SER A 105 2.58 -16.36 -11.41
N VAL A 106 1.90 -15.33 -11.89
CA VAL A 106 0.66 -14.86 -11.29
C VAL A 106 -0.44 -15.93 -11.35
N ASP A 107 -0.44 -16.81 -12.37
CA ASP A 107 -1.42 -17.88 -12.52
C ASP A 107 -1.35 -18.96 -11.43
N THR A 108 -0.19 -19.09 -10.78
CA THR A 108 0.06 -20.13 -9.77
C THR A 108 0.18 -19.59 -8.36
N CYS A 109 0.31 -18.29 -8.18
CA CYS A 109 0.36 -17.70 -6.86
C CYS A 109 -1.03 -17.70 -6.19
N LYS A 110 -1.02 -17.67 -4.85
CA LYS A 110 -2.24 -17.59 -4.02
C LYS A 110 -2.06 -16.50 -2.98
N ILE A 111 -3.13 -15.77 -2.75
CA ILE A 111 -3.18 -14.72 -1.73
C ILE A 111 -4.22 -15.15 -0.70
N THR A 112 -3.79 -15.44 0.52
CA THR A 112 -4.65 -15.96 1.59
C THR A 112 -4.72 -14.98 2.76
N GLY A 113 -5.93 -14.66 3.21
CA GLY A 113 -6.22 -13.74 4.31
C GLY A 113 -7.64 -13.95 4.83
N ASP A 114 -8.07 -13.13 5.78
CA ASP A 114 -9.44 -13.18 6.33
C ASP A 114 -10.45 -12.52 5.35
N PHE A 115 -10.52 -13.05 4.12
CA PHE A 115 -11.31 -12.45 3.04
C PHE A 115 -12.74 -12.98 2.98
N LYS A 116 -12.98 -14.21 3.41
CA LYS A 116 -14.30 -14.83 3.33
C LYS A 116 -15.34 -14.08 4.17
N GLY A 117 -16.41 -13.65 3.50
CA GLY A 117 -17.48 -12.87 4.13
C GLY A 117 -17.17 -11.40 4.38
N ALA A 118 -15.92 -10.95 4.18
CA ALA A 118 -15.56 -9.55 4.24
C ALA A 118 -16.27 -8.75 3.14
N SER A 119 -16.59 -7.49 3.41
CA SER A 119 -17.08 -6.57 2.36
C SER A 119 -16.00 -6.38 1.31
N LYS A 120 -16.37 -6.61 0.05
CA LYS A 120 -15.48 -6.51 -1.11
C LYS A 120 -16.06 -5.54 -2.14
N LEU A 121 -15.23 -4.60 -2.59
CA LEU A 121 -15.52 -3.74 -3.72
C LEU A 121 -14.73 -4.24 -4.95
N ASP A 122 -15.43 -4.74 -5.96
CA ASP A 122 -14.87 -5.10 -7.27
C ASP A 122 -14.88 -3.87 -8.17
N LYS A 123 -13.70 -3.28 -8.41
CA LYS A 123 -13.52 -2.10 -9.26
C LYS A 123 -13.30 -2.43 -10.73
N THR A 124 -13.37 -3.69 -11.11
CA THR A 124 -13.37 -4.12 -12.52
C THR A 124 -14.74 -3.92 -13.19
N GLN A 125 -15.77 -3.64 -12.40
CA GLN A 125 -17.13 -3.33 -12.84
C GLN A 125 -17.33 -1.80 -12.97
N ASP A 126 -18.26 -1.39 -13.83
CA ASP A 126 -18.70 0.01 -13.96
C ASP A 126 -20.23 0.08 -13.88
N PRO A 127 -20.81 0.61 -12.78
CA PRO A 127 -20.15 1.07 -11.58
C PRO A 127 -19.49 -0.09 -10.78
N PRO A 128 -18.53 0.22 -9.88
CA PRO A 128 -17.92 -0.78 -9.01
C PRO A 128 -18.97 -1.58 -8.22
N ALA A 129 -18.78 -2.89 -8.15
CA ALA A 129 -19.74 -3.79 -7.51
C ALA A 129 -19.36 -4.09 -6.05
N GLU A 130 -20.29 -3.84 -5.13
CA GLU A 130 -20.17 -4.26 -3.73
C GLU A 130 -20.64 -5.71 -3.60
N THR A 131 -19.76 -6.56 -3.09
CA THR A 131 -20.00 -7.99 -2.88
C THR A 131 -19.39 -8.45 -1.55
N LYS A 132 -19.31 -9.74 -1.35
CA LYS A 132 -18.56 -10.33 -0.23
C LYS A 132 -17.48 -11.25 -0.75
N GLY A 133 -16.37 -11.34 -0.01
CA GLY A 133 -15.35 -12.33 -0.26
C GLY A 133 -15.95 -13.75 -0.20
N GLU A 134 -15.70 -14.55 -1.22
CA GLU A 134 -16.27 -15.91 -1.32
C GLU A 134 -15.40 -16.93 -0.60
N ASP A 135 -14.09 -16.71 -0.58
CA ASP A 135 -13.08 -17.59 -0.02
C ASP A 135 -11.98 -16.78 0.68
N ASP A 136 -11.24 -17.40 1.58
CA ASP A 136 -10.05 -16.83 2.20
C ASP A 136 -8.83 -16.84 1.27
N THR A 137 -8.94 -17.48 0.11
CA THR A 137 -7.89 -17.54 -0.91
C THR A 137 -8.33 -16.87 -2.20
N VAL A 138 -7.54 -15.89 -2.65
CA VAL A 138 -7.70 -15.22 -3.94
C VAL A 138 -6.64 -15.73 -4.91
N THR A 139 -7.05 -16.04 -6.13
CA THR A 139 -6.18 -16.39 -7.27
C THR A 139 -6.42 -15.42 -8.41
N ILE A 140 -5.38 -15.12 -9.16
CA ILE A 140 -5.43 -14.18 -10.27
C ILE A 140 -5.53 -14.95 -11.59
N SER A 141 -6.62 -14.76 -12.32
CA SER A 141 -6.85 -15.38 -13.64
C SER A 141 -7.45 -14.41 -14.65
N LYS A 142 -7.67 -13.15 -14.25
CA LYS A 142 -8.21 -12.06 -15.06
C LYS A 142 -7.71 -10.73 -14.49
N PHE A 143 -7.95 -9.62 -15.19
CA PHE A 143 -7.76 -8.29 -14.61
C PHE A 143 -8.47 -8.21 -13.25
N THR A 144 -7.71 -7.88 -12.23
CA THR A 144 -8.18 -7.87 -10.83
C THR A 144 -7.91 -6.51 -10.21
N GLU A 145 -8.93 -5.90 -9.64
CA GLU A 145 -8.87 -4.70 -8.81
C GLU A 145 -9.94 -4.84 -7.74
N GLU A 146 -9.58 -5.46 -6.62
CA GLU A 146 -10.49 -5.79 -5.53
C GLU A 146 -10.02 -5.14 -4.22
N ILE A 147 -10.96 -4.55 -3.49
CA ILE A 147 -10.73 -3.96 -2.17
C ILE A 147 -11.49 -4.78 -1.13
N TYR A 148 -10.79 -5.35 -0.18
CA TYR A 148 -11.36 -6.04 0.97
C TYR A 148 -11.34 -5.09 2.17
N ASN A 149 -12.53 -4.66 2.61
CA ASN A 149 -12.67 -3.64 3.64
C ASN A 149 -12.60 -4.27 5.04
N SER A 150 -11.90 -3.59 5.96
CA SER A 150 -11.84 -3.91 7.38
C SER A 150 -11.34 -5.34 7.68
N VAL A 151 -10.40 -5.84 6.87
CA VAL A 151 -9.74 -7.14 7.08
C VAL A 151 -8.39 -7.01 7.81
N LEU A 152 -7.97 -5.79 8.12
CA LEU A 152 -6.80 -5.49 8.95
C LEU A 152 -7.24 -4.84 10.29
N PRO A 153 -6.44 -4.92 11.36
CA PRO A 153 -5.11 -5.55 11.43
C PRO A 153 -5.17 -7.08 11.26
N GLY A 154 -4.13 -7.63 10.62
CA GLY A 154 -4.08 -9.05 10.34
C GLY A 154 -2.89 -9.47 9.48
N LYS A 155 -2.97 -10.66 8.94
CA LYS A 155 -1.95 -11.27 8.10
C LYS A 155 -2.54 -11.68 6.76
N VAL A 156 -1.89 -11.25 5.68
CA VAL A 156 -2.11 -11.79 4.34
C VAL A 156 -0.87 -12.58 3.94
N THR A 157 -1.04 -13.77 3.38
CA THR A 157 0.07 -14.60 2.91
C THR A 157 0.02 -14.70 1.38
N LEU A 158 1.08 -14.27 0.74
CA LEU A 158 1.33 -14.53 -0.67
C LEU A 158 2.15 -15.82 -0.77
N THR A 159 1.58 -16.84 -1.38
CA THR A 159 2.23 -18.13 -1.63
C THR A 159 2.63 -18.21 -3.10
N ASP A 160 3.92 -18.37 -3.36
CA ASP A 160 4.46 -18.69 -4.67
C ASP A 160 5.02 -20.13 -4.64
N PRO A 161 4.53 -21.03 -5.51
CA PRO A 161 4.99 -22.42 -5.51
C PRO A 161 6.50 -22.59 -5.72
N THR A 162 7.17 -21.62 -6.31
CA THR A 162 8.61 -21.66 -6.61
C THR A 162 9.42 -20.93 -5.54
N LYS A 163 8.98 -19.75 -5.11
CA LYS A 163 9.73 -18.83 -4.23
C LYS A 163 9.46 -19.06 -2.74
N GLY A 164 8.32 -19.67 -2.38
CA GLY A 164 7.88 -19.87 -1.00
C GLY A 164 6.80 -18.88 -0.59
N ASP A 165 6.64 -18.68 0.71
CA ASP A 165 5.61 -17.83 1.28
C ASP A 165 6.18 -16.47 1.70
N LEU A 166 5.39 -15.41 1.50
CA LEU A 166 5.61 -14.11 2.08
C LEU A 166 4.39 -13.73 2.94
N ALA A 167 4.59 -13.65 4.25
CA ALA A 167 3.57 -13.11 5.13
C ALA A 167 3.69 -11.58 5.18
N ILE A 168 2.59 -10.89 4.90
CA ILE A 168 2.38 -9.46 5.00
C ILE A 168 1.55 -9.24 6.26
N VAL A 169 2.21 -8.79 7.34
CA VAL A 169 1.58 -8.61 8.65
C VAL A 169 1.37 -7.13 8.87
N SER A 170 0.11 -6.69 8.85
CA SER A 170 -0.25 -5.29 8.92
C SER A 170 -1.01 -4.96 10.20
N GLY A 171 -0.68 -3.82 10.82
CA GLY A 171 -1.25 -3.38 12.08
C GLY A 171 -1.36 -1.87 12.19
N GLY A 172 -1.76 -1.41 13.39
CA GLY A 172 -1.98 0.02 13.64
C GLY A 172 -3.16 0.56 12.84
N GLY A 173 -2.94 1.62 12.07
CA GLY A 173 -3.97 2.32 11.32
C GLY A 173 -4.40 1.66 10.00
N TRP A 174 -3.73 0.59 9.54
CA TRP A 174 -4.18 -0.13 8.33
C TRP A 174 -5.50 -0.85 8.62
N LYS A 175 -6.43 -0.80 7.67
CA LYS A 175 -7.76 -1.41 7.78
C LYS A 175 -8.10 -2.34 6.62
N ASP A 176 -7.66 -2.00 5.42
CA ASP A 176 -8.13 -2.58 4.17
C ASP A 176 -6.99 -3.28 3.44
N VAL A 177 -7.34 -4.24 2.58
CA VAL A 177 -6.40 -4.87 1.65
C VAL A 177 -6.88 -4.62 0.23
N VAL A 178 -5.98 -4.12 -0.61
CA VAL A 178 -6.22 -4.02 -2.05
C VAL A 178 -5.44 -5.11 -2.76
N ILE A 179 -6.10 -5.85 -3.65
CA ILE A 179 -5.47 -6.81 -4.53
C ILE A 179 -5.62 -6.31 -5.96
N TRP A 180 -4.49 -6.10 -6.63
CA TRP A 180 -4.47 -5.59 -7.99
C TRP A 180 -3.49 -6.35 -8.88
N ASN A 181 -3.92 -6.67 -10.09
CA ASN A 181 -3.07 -7.17 -11.16
C ASN A 181 -3.67 -6.84 -12.53
N PRO A 182 -2.91 -6.19 -13.44
CA PRO A 182 -3.37 -5.92 -14.81
C PRO A 182 -3.19 -7.14 -15.70
N TYR A 183 -3.80 -8.26 -15.33
CA TYR A 183 -3.67 -9.57 -15.99
C TYR A 183 -3.74 -9.46 -17.51
N GLY A 184 -2.76 -10.06 -18.18
CA GLY A 184 -2.64 -10.03 -19.64
C GLY A 184 -1.88 -8.82 -20.19
N ASP A 185 -1.55 -7.81 -19.38
CA ASP A 185 -0.73 -6.68 -19.83
C ASP A 185 0.75 -7.04 -19.88
N LYS A 186 1.22 -7.43 -21.07
CA LYS A 186 2.62 -7.79 -21.31
C LYS A 186 3.59 -6.60 -21.17
N ASN A 187 3.11 -5.36 -21.40
CA ASN A 187 3.96 -4.17 -21.28
C ASN A 187 4.31 -3.88 -19.82
N MET A 188 3.41 -4.23 -18.90
CA MET A 188 3.66 -4.14 -17.47
C MET A 188 4.35 -5.37 -16.89
N GLY A 189 4.44 -6.48 -17.63
CA GLY A 189 4.95 -7.75 -17.11
C GLY A 189 4.01 -8.33 -16.06
N ALA A 190 2.71 -8.24 -16.30
CA ALA A 190 1.65 -8.60 -15.35
C ALA A 190 1.67 -10.06 -14.88
N ASP A 191 2.35 -10.93 -15.64
CA ASP A 191 2.56 -12.35 -15.32
C ASP A 191 3.57 -12.58 -14.18
N LYS A 192 4.37 -11.55 -13.83
CA LYS A 192 5.50 -11.66 -12.90
C LYS A 192 5.33 -10.89 -11.59
N PHE A 193 4.20 -10.27 -11.35
CA PHE A 193 3.95 -9.58 -10.08
C PHE A 193 2.48 -9.63 -9.67
N VAL A 194 2.24 -9.37 -8.41
CA VAL A 194 0.91 -9.06 -7.88
C VAL A 194 1.04 -7.93 -6.86
N CYS A 195 0.05 -7.04 -6.82
CA CYS A 195 -0.06 -6.06 -5.75
C CYS A 195 -0.97 -6.59 -4.65
N VAL A 196 -0.45 -6.53 -3.42
CA VAL A 196 -1.21 -6.79 -2.18
C VAL A 196 -0.92 -5.62 -1.25
N GLU A 197 -1.86 -4.72 -1.13
CA GLU A 197 -1.63 -3.41 -0.55
C GLU A 197 -2.29 -3.30 0.82
N SER A 198 -1.51 -2.91 1.84
CA SER A 198 -2.07 -2.47 3.12
C SER A 198 -2.58 -1.03 2.95
N ALA A 199 -3.85 -0.80 3.26
CA ALA A 199 -4.52 0.47 2.98
C ALA A 199 -5.41 0.93 4.13
N VAL A 200 -5.74 2.23 4.13
CA VAL A 200 -6.87 2.81 4.84
C VAL A 200 -7.58 3.74 3.84
N LEU A 201 -8.77 3.33 3.44
CA LEU A 201 -9.50 3.96 2.32
C LEU A 201 -10.71 4.79 2.81
N GLU A 202 -11.12 4.61 4.04
CA GLU A 202 -11.96 5.55 4.76
C GLU A 202 -11.12 6.76 5.22
N ALA A 203 -11.65 7.97 5.05
CA ALA A 203 -10.95 9.19 5.41
C ALA A 203 -10.53 9.20 6.89
N VAL A 204 -9.24 9.31 7.15
CA VAL A 204 -8.64 9.37 8.48
C VAL A 204 -8.55 10.83 8.94
N PRO A 205 -9.29 11.25 9.97
CA PRO A 205 -9.14 12.59 10.53
C PRO A 205 -7.90 12.69 11.41
N VAL A 206 -7.11 13.76 11.22
CA VAL A 206 -5.95 14.07 12.08
C VAL A 206 -6.07 15.52 12.56
N LYS A 207 -6.28 15.69 13.87
CA LYS A 207 -6.34 17.00 14.52
C LYS A 207 -4.96 17.66 14.57
N PRO A 208 -4.88 18.98 14.79
CA PRO A 208 -3.61 19.67 15.07
C PRO A 208 -2.80 18.93 16.14
N ASP A 209 -1.50 18.78 15.89
CA ASP A 209 -0.54 17.97 16.68
C ASP A 209 -0.87 16.48 16.78
N GLY A 210 -1.98 16.02 16.22
CA GLY A 210 -2.37 14.62 16.17
C GLY A 210 -1.46 13.80 15.25
N THR A 211 -1.45 12.49 15.51
CA THR A 211 -0.62 11.52 14.78
C THR A 211 -1.44 10.27 14.47
N TRP A 212 -1.31 9.78 13.26
CA TRP A 212 -1.73 8.44 12.84
C TRP A 212 -0.49 7.60 12.57
N GLU A 213 -0.55 6.32 12.93
CA GLU A 213 0.56 5.39 12.73
C GLU A 213 0.06 4.01 12.29
N ALA A 214 0.80 3.39 11.39
CA ALA A 214 0.55 2.03 10.95
C ALA A 214 1.85 1.27 10.65
N THR A 215 1.82 -0.04 10.85
CA THR A 215 2.96 -0.93 10.66
C THR A 215 2.67 -2.00 9.61
N MET A 216 3.67 -2.37 8.84
CA MET A 216 3.60 -3.51 7.93
C MET A 216 4.95 -4.25 7.97
N ASN A 217 4.90 -5.54 8.26
CA ASN A 217 6.08 -6.39 8.30
C ASN A 217 6.01 -7.43 7.18
N LEU A 218 7.08 -7.57 6.44
CA LEU A 218 7.26 -8.60 5.41
C LEU A 218 8.11 -9.72 5.98
N VAL A 219 7.50 -10.90 6.14
CA VAL A 219 8.14 -12.07 6.76
C VAL A 219 8.25 -13.18 5.70
N PRO A 220 9.39 -13.30 5.02
CA PRO A 220 9.59 -14.35 4.02
C PRO A 220 9.81 -15.71 4.70
N LYS A 221 9.26 -16.74 4.09
CA LYS A 221 9.52 -18.13 4.45
C LYS A 221 9.92 -18.89 3.19
N ALA A 222 11.21 -19.13 3.04
CA ALA A 222 11.72 -19.96 1.95
C ALA A 222 11.16 -21.39 2.02
N LYS A 223 11.10 -22.05 0.87
CA LYS A 223 10.82 -23.48 0.75
C LYS A 223 11.89 -24.32 1.39
#